data_eaf17ba4823f633698c8588e34284e78
#
_entry.id   eaf17ba4823f633698c8588e34284e78
#
_cell.length_a   1.000
_cell.length_b   1.000
_cell.length_c   1.000
_cell.angle_alpha   90.00
_cell.angle_beta   90.00
_cell.angle_gamma   90.00
#
_symmetry.space_group_name_H-M   'P 1'
#
loop_
_entity.id
_entity.type
_entity.pdbx_description
1 polymer ?
#
loop_
_entity_poly.entity_id
_entity_poly.type
_entity_poly.pdbx_seq_one_letter_code
_entity_poly.pdbx_strand_id
1 'polypeptide(L)'
;MGTPVQAIIDTEDREKFVEKLDEIDVKTIKSEAVTSVAEAKRVAHELGYPIIIRAAYTLGGLGSGFCDNDEELDALANKAFSYSPQILVEKSLKGWKEVEYEVVRDRYDNCITVCNMENFDPLGIHTGESIVVAPSQTLSNSEYHKLRELAIKIIRHIGVIGECNVQYALDPNSE
;
A
#
# COMPACT_ATOMS: atom_id res chain seq x y z
N MET A 1 -5.71 13.74 24.57
CA MET A 1 -6.14 12.44 24.00
C MET A 1 -5.50 12.33 22.63
N GLY A 2 -5.10 11.13 22.23
CA GLY A 2 -4.44 10.88 20.95
C GLY A 2 -5.42 10.79 19.77
N THR A 3 -5.07 9.99 18.78
CA THR A 3 -5.85 9.78 17.54
C THR A 3 -7.29 9.37 17.83
N PRO A 4 -8.28 9.97 17.15
CA PRO A 4 -9.67 9.58 17.26
C PRO A 4 -9.89 8.12 16.83
N VAL A 5 -10.84 7.43 17.50
CA VAL A 5 -11.17 6.03 17.17
C VAL A 5 -11.60 5.88 15.70
N GLN A 6 -12.33 6.86 15.15
CA GLN A 6 -12.74 6.82 13.75
C GLN A 6 -11.54 6.82 12.80
N ALA A 7 -10.51 7.62 13.05
CA ALA A 7 -9.29 7.62 12.24
C ALA A 7 -8.57 6.26 12.27
N ILE A 8 -8.61 5.57 13.42
CA ILE A 8 -8.05 4.21 13.54
C ILE A 8 -8.89 3.23 12.70
N ILE A 9 -10.22 3.30 12.78
CA ILE A 9 -11.12 2.45 11.99
C ILE A 9 -10.90 2.68 10.49
N ASP A 10 -10.77 3.93 10.06
CA ASP A 10 -10.60 4.30 8.66
C ASP A 10 -9.23 3.86 8.10
N THR A 11 -8.21 3.72 8.94
CA THR A 11 -6.88 3.25 8.51
C THR A 11 -6.69 1.74 8.61
N GLU A 12 -7.37 1.07 9.54
CA GLU A 12 -7.29 -0.39 9.69
C GLU A 12 -8.16 -1.14 8.67
N ASP A 13 -9.26 -0.52 8.24
CA ASP A 13 -10.14 -1.04 7.21
C ASP A 13 -9.63 -0.59 5.84
N ARG A 14 -9.18 -1.56 5.04
CA ARG A 14 -8.56 -1.29 3.75
C ARG A 14 -9.49 -0.58 2.75
N GLU A 15 -10.76 -0.94 2.73
CA GLU A 15 -11.75 -0.36 1.82
C GLU A 15 -11.99 1.11 2.20
N LYS A 16 -12.22 1.39 3.48
CA LYS A 16 -12.37 2.75 4.00
C LYS A 16 -11.11 3.60 3.79
N PHE A 17 -9.93 3.00 3.96
CA PHE A 17 -8.67 3.71 3.72
C PHE A 17 -8.57 4.16 2.26
N VAL A 18 -8.89 3.29 1.30
CA VAL A 18 -8.93 3.63 -0.13
C VAL A 18 -9.94 4.74 -0.39
N GLU A 19 -11.19 4.61 0.12
CA GLU A 19 -12.21 5.65 0.00
C GLU A 19 -11.73 7.01 0.53
N LYS A 20 -11.09 7.02 1.71
CA LYS A 20 -10.52 8.24 2.30
C LYS A 20 -9.42 8.86 1.45
N LEU A 21 -8.59 8.07 0.82
CA LEU A 21 -7.53 8.58 -0.06
C LEU A 21 -8.09 9.07 -1.40
N ASP A 22 -9.13 8.43 -1.92
CA ASP A 22 -9.84 8.87 -3.13
C ASP A 22 -10.54 10.23 -2.92
N GLU A 23 -11.09 10.52 -1.72
CA GLU A 23 -11.66 11.83 -1.37
C GLU A 23 -10.68 13.01 -1.56
N ILE A 24 -9.39 12.73 -1.56
CA ILE A 24 -8.31 13.71 -1.70
C ILE A 24 -7.42 13.49 -2.93
N ASP A 25 -7.87 12.69 -3.90
CA ASP A 25 -7.14 12.37 -5.13
C ASP A 25 -5.74 11.77 -4.89
N VAL A 26 -5.58 10.96 -3.85
CA VAL A 26 -4.35 10.23 -3.58
C VAL A 26 -4.46 8.81 -4.11
N LYS A 27 -3.56 8.45 -5.00
CA LYS A 27 -3.56 7.11 -5.64
C LYS A 27 -3.15 6.03 -4.65
N THR A 28 -3.94 4.95 -4.64
CA THR A 28 -3.65 3.71 -3.93
C THR A 28 -3.29 2.59 -4.91
N ILE A 29 -2.83 1.46 -4.37
CA ILE A 29 -2.63 0.26 -5.19
C ILE A 29 -3.99 -0.21 -5.68
N LYS A 30 -4.13 -0.36 -7.00
CA LYS A 30 -5.36 -0.90 -7.60
C LYS A 30 -5.54 -2.35 -7.20
N SER A 31 -6.69 -2.64 -6.64
CA SER A 31 -7.07 -3.98 -6.20
C SER A 31 -8.57 -4.20 -6.36
N GLU A 32 -8.98 -5.44 -6.59
CA GLU A 32 -10.38 -5.83 -6.66
C GLU A 32 -10.59 -7.18 -5.96
N ALA A 33 -11.66 -7.26 -5.18
CA ALA A 33 -12.08 -8.49 -4.53
C ALA A 33 -12.93 -9.31 -5.51
N VAL A 34 -12.59 -10.59 -5.68
CA VAL A 34 -13.23 -11.49 -6.63
C VAL A 34 -13.63 -12.81 -5.97
N THR A 35 -14.63 -13.47 -6.54
CA THR A 35 -15.21 -14.71 -6.01
C THR A 35 -15.06 -15.91 -6.95
N SER A 36 -14.46 -15.70 -8.11
CA SER A 36 -14.20 -16.76 -9.10
C SER A 36 -12.87 -16.56 -9.83
N VAL A 37 -12.32 -17.66 -10.34
CA VAL A 37 -11.09 -17.63 -11.14
C VAL A 37 -11.29 -16.82 -12.44
N ALA A 38 -12.47 -16.87 -13.02
CA ALA A 38 -12.81 -16.11 -14.24
C ALA A 38 -12.77 -14.59 -13.98
N GLU A 39 -13.33 -14.15 -12.84
CA GLU A 39 -13.22 -12.75 -12.41
C GLU A 39 -11.76 -12.37 -12.12
N ALA A 40 -11.00 -13.24 -11.46
CA ALA A 40 -9.60 -13.00 -11.18
C ALA A 40 -8.77 -12.76 -12.46
N LYS A 41 -9.01 -13.55 -13.51
CA LYS A 41 -8.39 -13.33 -14.84
C LYS A 41 -8.77 -12.00 -15.47
N ARG A 42 -10.06 -11.66 -15.46
CA ARG A 42 -10.52 -10.36 -15.97
C ARG A 42 -9.77 -9.21 -15.29
N VAL A 43 -9.74 -9.21 -13.96
CA VAL A 43 -9.06 -8.18 -13.17
C VAL A 43 -7.55 -8.17 -13.44
N ALA A 44 -6.92 -9.34 -13.52
CA ALA A 44 -5.50 -9.45 -13.82
C ALA A 44 -5.15 -8.84 -15.19
N HIS A 45 -5.98 -9.06 -16.22
CA HIS A 45 -5.79 -8.46 -17.53
C HIS A 45 -6.01 -6.94 -17.53
N GLU A 46 -6.95 -6.42 -16.73
CA GLU A 46 -7.18 -4.99 -16.56
C GLU A 46 -6.03 -4.29 -15.81
N LEU A 47 -5.50 -4.95 -14.78
CA LEU A 47 -4.37 -4.44 -14.00
C LEU A 47 -3.02 -4.59 -14.73
N GLY A 48 -2.91 -5.62 -15.57
CA GLY A 48 -1.66 -6.05 -16.21
C GLY A 48 -0.74 -6.79 -15.24
N TYR A 49 -0.09 -7.85 -15.74
CA TYR A 49 0.88 -8.60 -14.94
C TYR A 49 2.16 -7.79 -14.66
N PRO A 50 2.93 -8.07 -13.61
CA PRO A 50 2.63 -9.04 -12.54
C PRO A 50 1.52 -8.54 -11.58
N ILE A 51 0.82 -9.50 -10.96
CA ILE A 51 -0.19 -9.26 -9.93
C ILE A 51 0.13 -10.00 -8.64
N ILE A 52 -0.57 -9.63 -7.56
CA ILE A 52 -0.57 -10.37 -6.29
C ILE A 52 -1.98 -10.88 -6.05
N ILE A 53 -2.09 -12.14 -5.64
CA ILE A 53 -3.31 -12.71 -5.08
C ILE A 53 -3.15 -12.76 -3.56
N ARG A 54 -4.19 -12.36 -2.83
CA ARG A 54 -4.29 -12.52 -1.38
C ARG A 54 -5.62 -13.18 -1.04
N ALA A 55 -5.58 -14.30 -0.33
CA ALA A 55 -6.78 -14.90 0.22
C ALA A 55 -7.32 -14.00 1.34
N ALA A 56 -8.62 -13.66 1.27
CA ALA A 56 -9.27 -12.92 2.33
C ALA A 56 -9.37 -13.81 3.60
N TYR A 57 -9.24 -13.19 4.77
CA TYR A 57 -9.44 -13.86 6.07
C TYR A 57 -8.47 -15.00 6.40
N THR A 58 -7.32 -15.12 5.74
CA THR A 58 -6.30 -16.12 6.06
C THR A 58 -5.16 -15.54 6.88
N LEU A 59 -4.77 -16.24 7.94
CA LEU A 59 -3.57 -15.93 8.72
C LEU A 59 -2.33 -16.54 8.08
N GLY A 60 -1.20 -15.82 8.12
CA GLY A 60 0.10 -16.36 7.70
C GLY A 60 0.31 -16.47 6.18
N GLY A 61 -0.47 -15.73 5.37
CA GLY A 61 -0.22 -15.65 3.92
C GLY A 61 -0.59 -16.91 3.12
N LEU A 62 -1.31 -17.86 3.71
CA LEU A 62 -1.81 -19.06 3.03
C LEU A 62 -2.71 -18.68 1.85
N GLY A 63 -2.38 -19.16 0.66
CA GLY A 63 -3.12 -18.82 -0.56
C GLY A 63 -2.80 -17.46 -1.16
N SER A 64 -1.73 -16.79 -0.70
CA SER A 64 -1.22 -15.55 -1.27
C SER A 64 0.04 -15.78 -2.08
N GLY A 65 0.27 -14.97 -3.10
CA GLY A 65 1.47 -15.05 -3.91
C GLY A 65 1.44 -14.14 -5.13
N PHE A 66 2.55 -14.11 -5.84
CA PHE A 66 2.71 -13.39 -7.10
C PHE A 66 2.34 -14.28 -8.28
N CYS A 67 1.81 -13.67 -9.33
CA CYS A 67 1.54 -14.31 -10.61
C CYS A 67 2.06 -13.40 -11.73
N ASP A 68 2.86 -13.98 -12.61
CA ASP A 68 3.43 -13.29 -13.77
C ASP A 68 2.63 -13.57 -15.07
N ASN A 69 1.71 -14.52 -15.03
CA ASN A 69 0.90 -14.97 -16.17
C ASN A 69 -0.39 -15.68 -15.72
N ASP A 70 -1.25 -15.99 -16.70
CA ASP A 70 -2.55 -16.65 -16.47
C ASP A 70 -2.42 -18.07 -15.90
N GLU A 71 -1.37 -18.80 -16.23
CA GLU A 71 -1.17 -20.19 -15.76
C GLU A 71 -0.86 -20.21 -14.27
N GLU A 72 0.02 -19.31 -13.82
CA GLU A 72 0.33 -19.12 -12.39
C GLU A 72 -0.89 -18.62 -11.62
N LEU A 73 -1.64 -17.70 -12.23
CA LEU A 73 -2.88 -17.19 -11.64
C LEU A 73 -3.89 -18.32 -11.44
N ASP A 74 -4.13 -19.18 -12.45
CA ASP A 74 -5.06 -20.30 -12.32
C ASP A 74 -4.67 -21.23 -11.16
N ALA A 75 -3.40 -21.61 -11.09
CA ALA A 75 -2.91 -22.50 -10.06
C ALA A 75 -3.07 -21.89 -8.65
N LEU A 76 -2.68 -20.63 -8.51
CA LEU A 76 -2.72 -19.95 -7.23
C LEU A 76 -4.15 -19.58 -6.80
N ALA A 77 -5.00 -19.09 -7.73
CA ALA A 77 -6.38 -18.73 -7.44
C ALA A 77 -7.21 -19.96 -7.02
N ASN A 78 -7.08 -21.09 -7.72
CA ASN A 78 -7.74 -22.34 -7.31
C ASN A 78 -7.32 -22.79 -5.90
N LYS A 79 -6.02 -22.66 -5.58
CA LYS A 79 -5.52 -22.94 -4.24
C LYS A 79 -6.08 -21.94 -3.22
N ALA A 80 -6.11 -20.67 -3.52
CA ALA A 80 -6.61 -19.62 -2.64
C ALA A 80 -8.11 -19.80 -2.33
N PHE A 81 -8.92 -20.12 -3.36
CA PHE A 81 -10.35 -20.41 -3.18
C PHE A 81 -10.64 -21.68 -2.38
N SER A 82 -9.69 -22.60 -2.20
CA SER A 82 -9.86 -23.71 -1.27
C SER A 82 -9.81 -23.30 0.20
N TYR A 83 -9.26 -22.12 0.50
CA TYR A 83 -9.15 -21.58 1.86
C TYR A 83 -10.11 -20.42 2.15
N SER A 84 -10.53 -19.70 1.10
CA SER A 84 -11.37 -18.52 1.26
C SER A 84 -12.39 -18.42 0.12
N PRO A 85 -13.63 -18.02 0.39
CA PRO A 85 -14.64 -17.80 -0.66
C PRO A 85 -14.36 -16.56 -1.50
N GLN A 86 -13.44 -15.70 -1.07
CA GLN A 86 -13.08 -14.46 -1.73
C GLN A 86 -11.56 -14.28 -1.71
N ILE A 87 -11.02 -13.80 -2.81
CA ILE A 87 -9.62 -13.41 -2.92
C ILE A 87 -9.51 -11.96 -3.41
N LEU A 88 -8.42 -11.30 -3.07
CA LEU A 88 -8.07 -9.98 -3.54
C LEU A 88 -7.02 -10.11 -4.65
N VAL A 89 -7.27 -9.49 -5.79
CA VAL A 89 -6.33 -9.39 -6.92
C VAL A 89 -5.79 -7.97 -6.94
N GLU A 90 -4.48 -7.81 -6.84
CA GLU A 90 -3.81 -6.52 -6.73
C GLU A 90 -2.72 -6.37 -7.78
N LYS A 91 -2.50 -5.13 -8.24
CA LYS A 91 -1.32 -4.82 -9.04
C LYS A 91 -0.05 -5.06 -8.21
N SER A 92 0.87 -5.84 -8.74
CA SER A 92 2.18 -6.00 -8.09
C SER A 92 3.04 -4.76 -8.32
N LEU A 93 3.58 -4.24 -7.23
CA LEU A 93 4.58 -3.16 -7.24
C LEU A 93 5.99 -3.67 -6.92
N LYS A 94 6.23 -4.97 -7.17
CA LYS A 94 7.55 -5.57 -6.99
C LYS A 94 8.59 -4.82 -7.81
N GLY A 95 9.67 -4.43 -7.14
CA GLY A 95 10.75 -3.66 -7.75
C GLY A 95 10.58 -2.14 -7.69
N TRP A 96 9.43 -1.64 -7.21
CA TRP A 96 9.27 -0.21 -6.94
C TRP A 96 10.04 0.19 -5.69
N LYS A 97 10.40 1.47 -5.59
CA LYS A 97 11.04 2.00 -4.38
C LYS A 97 10.03 2.11 -3.26
N GLU A 98 10.44 1.73 -2.06
CA GLU A 98 9.68 2.00 -0.84
C GLU A 98 10.27 3.22 -0.15
N VAL A 99 9.42 4.22 0.06
CA VAL A 99 9.78 5.50 0.71
C VAL A 99 8.79 5.75 1.83
N GLU A 100 9.29 6.19 2.97
CA GLU A 100 8.50 6.39 4.17
C GLU A 100 8.68 7.81 4.71
N TYR A 101 7.63 8.34 5.31
CA TYR A 101 7.65 9.62 6.03
C TYR A 101 7.07 9.44 7.42
N GLU A 102 7.87 9.80 8.43
CA GLU A 102 7.39 9.94 9.79
C GLU A 102 6.76 11.32 9.97
N VAL A 103 5.49 11.34 10.34
CA VAL A 103 4.69 12.56 10.49
C VAL A 103 4.18 12.68 11.90
N VAL A 104 4.31 13.86 12.49
CA VAL A 104 3.72 14.17 13.79
C VAL A 104 2.74 15.31 13.63
N ARG A 105 1.52 15.12 14.15
CA ARG A 105 0.48 16.14 14.15
C ARG A 105 -0.17 16.26 15.53
N ASP A 106 -0.35 17.49 15.99
CA ASP A 106 -1.09 17.75 17.21
C ASP A 106 -2.58 18.08 16.93
N ARG A 107 -3.36 18.23 18.00
CA ARG A 107 -4.78 18.57 17.91
C ARG A 107 -5.07 20.00 17.44
N TYR A 108 -4.06 20.86 17.33
CA TYR A 108 -4.16 22.23 16.86
C TYR A 108 -3.74 22.36 15.39
N ASP A 109 -3.54 21.22 14.73
CA ASP A 109 -3.11 21.10 13.32
C ASP A 109 -1.66 21.55 13.07
N ASN A 110 -0.82 21.65 14.08
CA ASN A 110 0.61 21.72 13.85
C ASN A 110 1.07 20.35 13.34
N CYS A 111 1.55 20.31 12.10
CA CYS A 111 1.90 19.07 11.40
C CYS A 111 3.28 19.20 10.79
N ILE A 112 4.17 18.28 11.13
CA ILE A 112 5.54 18.23 10.65
C ILE A 112 5.90 16.83 10.15
N THR A 113 6.74 16.75 9.13
CA THR A 113 7.48 15.53 8.82
C THR A 113 8.77 15.52 9.62
N VAL A 114 8.94 14.52 10.46
CA VAL A 114 10.13 14.39 11.33
C VAL A 114 11.33 13.96 10.50
N CYS A 115 11.16 12.94 9.68
CA CYS A 115 12.15 12.47 8.72
C CYS A 115 11.46 11.80 7.53
N ASN A 116 12.22 11.58 6.48
CA ASN A 116 11.89 10.62 5.44
C ASN A 116 12.96 9.53 5.38
N MET A 117 12.55 8.36 4.93
CA MET A 117 13.39 7.17 4.85
C MET A 117 13.15 6.47 3.52
N GLU A 118 14.13 5.73 3.06
CA GLU A 118 13.97 4.81 1.94
C GLU A 118 14.52 3.43 2.29
N ASN A 119 13.85 2.40 1.81
CA ASN A 119 14.34 1.04 1.92
C ASN A 119 15.38 0.80 0.83
N PHE A 120 16.53 0.23 1.22
CA PHE A 120 17.58 -0.13 0.27
C PHE A 120 17.10 -1.21 -0.71
N ASP A 121 16.33 -2.15 -0.21
CA ASP A 121 15.70 -3.19 -1.00
C ASP A 121 14.38 -2.71 -1.61
N PRO A 122 14.07 -3.09 -2.85
CA PRO A 122 12.80 -2.71 -3.48
C PRO A 122 11.62 -3.42 -2.84
N LEU A 123 10.41 -2.91 -3.09
CA LEU A 123 9.16 -3.54 -2.66
C LEU A 123 9.10 -5.03 -3.05
N GLY A 124 8.62 -5.84 -2.13
CA GLY A 124 8.54 -7.30 -2.24
C GLY A 124 9.45 -8.03 -1.25
N ILE A 125 10.36 -7.32 -0.57
CA ILE A 125 11.12 -7.80 0.58
C ILE A 125 10.42 -7.30 1.85
N HIS A 126 10.38 -8.12 2.89
CA HIS A 126 9.71 -7.74 4.14
C HIS A 126 10.44 -6.55 4.77
N THR A 127 9.70 -5.50 5.14
CA THR A 127 10.22 -4.23 5.67
C THR A 127 11.15 -4.45 6.88
N GLY A 128 10.85 -5.43 7.74
CA GLY A 128 11.67 -5.77 8.91
C GLY A 128 13.01 -6.45 8.58
N GLU A 129 13.24 -6.85 7.32
CA GLU A 129 14.46 -7.50 6.84
C GLU A 129 15.29 -6.59 5.91
N SER A 130 14.72 -5.41 5.54
CA SER A 130 15.36 -4.43 4.67
C SER A 130 16.22 -3.44 5.47
N ILE A 131 17.27 -2.93 4.84
CA ILE A 131 18.07 -1.82 5.36
C ILE A 131 17.34 -0.52 5.04
N VAL A 132 17.05 0.26 6.07
CA VAL A 132 16.42 1.58 5.94
C VAL A 132 17.47 2.68 6.06
N VAL A 133 17.44 3.63 5.15
CA VAL A 133 18.34 4.78 5.13
C VAL A 133 17.56 6.06 5.40
N ALA A 134 17.95 6.80 6.42
CA ALA A 134 17.37 8.10 6.79
C ALA A 134 18.47 9.19 6.84
N PRO A 135 18.29 10.32 6.16
CA PRO A 135 17.24 10.64 5.20
C PRO A 135 17.40 9.86 3.88
N SER A 136 16.34 9.80 3.06
CA SER A 136 16.40 9.19 1.74
C SER A 136 17.49 9.84 0.87
N GLN A 137 18.19 9.03 0.07
CA GLN A 137 19.38 9.45 -0.68
C GLN A 137 19.11 9.53 -2.19
N THR A 138 18.06 8.87 -2.68
CA THR A 138 17.83 8.67 -4.12
C THR A 138 16.62 9.45 -4.66
N LEU A 139 15.90 10.18 -3.81
CA LEU A 139 14.81 11.05 -4.25
C LEU A 139 15.34 12.33 -4.90
N SER A 140 14.73 12.72 -6.02
CA SER A 140 14.87 14.08 -6.53
C SER A 140 14.21 15.08 -5.57
N ASN A 141 14.58 16.36 -5.69
CA ASN A 141 13.96 17.41 -4.88
C ASN A 141 12.44 17.52 -5.12
N SER A 142 11.98 17.28 -6.34
CA SER A 142 10.57 17.28 -6.71
C SER A 142 9.81 16.14 -6.04
N GLU A 143 10.34 14.92 -6.11
CA GLU A 143 9.74 13.74 -5.45
C GLU A 143 9.69 13.92 -3.94
N TYR A 144 10.78 14.38 -3.34
CA TYR A 144 10.84 14.65 -1.90
C TYR A 144 9.71 15.59 -1.45
N HIS A 145 9.54 16.73 -2.10
CA HIS A 145 8.50 17.70 -1.73
C HIS A 145 7.10 17.19 -2.01
N LYS A 146 6.89 16.54 -3.16
CA LYS A 146 5.60 15.92 -3.52
C LYS A 146 5.14 14.90 -2.48
N LEU A 147 6.01 13.96 -2.11
CA LEU A 147 5.68 12.92 -1.13
C LEU A 147 5.48 13.51 0.27
N ARG A 148 6.28 14.51 0.64
CA ARG A 148 6.12 15.23 1.91
C ARG A 148 4.77 15.94 2.01
N GLU A 149 4.37 16.65 0.96
CA GLU A 149 3.08 17.35 0.91
C GLU A 149 1.91 16.35 0.97
N LEU A 150 2.02 15.23 0.26
CA LEU A 150 1.04 14.15 0.31
C LEU A 150 0.94 13.55 1.71
N ALA A 151 2.05 13.28 2.40
CA ALA A 151 2.05 12.77 3.76
C ALA A 151 1.27 13.69 4.70
N ILE A 152 1.56 14.99 4.68
CA ILE A 152 0.86 15.98 5.50
C ILE A 152 -0.63 16.04 5.14
N LYS A 153 -0.97 16.00 3.84
CA LYS A 153 -2.35 16.02 3.33
C LYS A 153 -3.13 14.80 3.85
N ILE A 154 -2.56 13.61 3.75
CA ILE A 154 -3.17 12.35 4.22
C ILE A 154 -3.43 12.40 5.72
N ILE A 155 -2.42 12.73 6.52
CA ILE A 155 -2.52 12.73 7.98
C ILE A 155 -3.56 13.75 8.49
N ARG A 156 -3.66 14.91 7.83
CA ARG A 156 -4.69 15.91 8.12
C ARG A 156 -6.07 15.44 7.75
N HIS A 157 -6.23 14.82 6.57
CA HIS A 157 -7.52 14.35 6.07
C HIS A 157 -8.09 13.22 6.93
N ILE A 158 -7.29 12.23 7.27
CA ILE A 158 -7.68 11.12 8.15
C ILE A 158 -7.91 11.61 9.59
N GLY A 159 -7.26 12.69 10.01
CA GLY A 159 -7.42 13.25 11.33
C GLY A 159 -6.57 12.58 12.41
N VAL A 160 -5.43 11.99 12.03
CA VAL A 160 -4.47 11.42 12.98
C VAL A 160 -3.94 12.49 13.92
N ILE A 161 -3.83 12.18 15.22
CA ILE A 161 -3.22 13.01 16.24
C ILE A 161 -2.14 12.19 16.95
N GLY A 162 -0.91 12.63 16.84
CA GLY A 162 0.27 11.92 17.33
C GLY A 162 1.23 11.63 16.18
N GLU A 163 1.99 10.60 16.32
CA GLU A 163 2.94 10.11 15.34
C GLU A 163 2.25 9.11 14.40
N CYS A 164 2.63 9.13 13.13
CA CYS A 164 2.14 8.20 12.11
C CYS A 164 3.15 8.06 10.99
N ASN A 165 3.38 6.84 10.56
CA ASN A 165 4.19 6.51 9.39
C ASN A 165 3.31 6.50 8.12
N VAL A 166 3.79 7.11 7.04
CA VAL A 166 3.17 7.04 5.71
C VAL A 166 4.13 6.40 4.74
N GLN A 167 3.75 5.25 4.18
CA GLN A 167 4.56 4.47 3.25
C GLN A 167 4.09 4.68 1.82
N TYR A 168 5.04 4.84 0.92
CA TYR A 168 4.82 5.05 -0.50
C TYR A 168 5.53 4.00 -1.33
N ALA A 169 4.85 3.55 -2.39
CA ALA A 169 5.47 2.89 -3.51
C ALA A 169 5.74 3.93 -4.60
N LEU A 170 6.99 4.14 -4.93
CA LEU A 170 7.41 5.08 -5.97
C LEU A 170 7.90 4.29 -7.19
N ASP A 171 7.25 4.55 -8.35
CA ASP A 171 7.67 3.96 -9.61
C ASP A 171 9.07 4.46 -9.98
N PRO A 172 10.07 3.58 -10.15
CA PRO A 172 11.43 4.00 -10.48
C PRO A 172 11.56 4.63 -11.87
N ASN A 173 10.53 4.51 -12.71
CA ASN A 173 10.52 5.04 -14.08
C ASN A 173 9.57 6.24 -14.25
N SER A 174 8.89 6.69 -13.19
CA SER A 174 8.00 7.85 -13.26
C SER A 174 8.73 9.13 -12.84
N GLU A 175 8.42 10.22 -13.56
CA GLU A 175 8.83 11.60 -13.19
C GLU A 175 7.83 12.22 -12.20
#